data_79318003ad70953628061fac745bc79c
#
_entry.id   79318003ad70953628061fac745bc79c
#
_cell.length_a   1.000
_cell.length_b   1.000
_cell.length_c   1.000
_cell.angle_alpha   90.00
_cell.angle_beta   90.00
_cell.angle_gamma   90.00
#
_symmetry.space_group_name_H-M   'P 1'
#
loop_
_entity.id
_entity.type
_entity.pdbx_description
1 polymer ?
#
loop_
_entity_poly.entity_id
_entity_poly.type
_entity_poly.pdbx_seq_one_letter_code
_entity_poly.pdbx_strand_id
1 'polypeptide(L)'
;MNEKDYVLKEKIINQCADEIFKYSPQLFILKNEIKPIRPEALATCVLYQDGDSFYLITARHVFKNHDHTKIGILINDEFSYLHGFTILTEDKDNKIDIAIMKLYDHFSKKLQEEYFFLDDSFINFNHDFIHRQNYLMAGYPVHMSKIYATTHKREQLISLTHPSQKDNYSKLLLDKSHHITLDIEKIRSFKNAKNG
;
A
#
# COMPACT_ATOMS: atom_id res chain seq x y z
N MET A 1 25.22 1.45 17.27
CA MET A 1 23.83 1.43 17.77
C MET A 1 23.79 0.46 18.93
N ASN A 2 23.42 0.89 20.11
CA ASN A 2 23.37 0.02 21.28
C ASN A 2 22.07 -0.82 21.26
N GLU A 3 22.02 -1.86 22.12
CA GLU A 3 20.89 -2.79 22.17
C GLU A 3 19.57 -2.10 22.57
N LYS A 4 19.61 -1.08 23.41
CA LYS A 4 18.42 -0.29 23.81
C LYS A 4 17.85 0.52 22.65
N ASP A 5 18.70 1.11 21.82
CA ASP A 5 18.29 1.87 20.62
C ASP A 5 17.63 0.93 19.61
N TYR A 6 18.13 -0.29 19.50
CA TYR A 6 17.56 -1.31 18.63
C TYR A 6 16.14 -1.71 19.06
N VAL A 7 15.97 -2.02 20.33
CA VAL A 7 14.66 -2.42 20.91
C VAL A 7 13.63 -1.29 20.78
N LEU A 8 14.04 -0.05 21.03
CA LEU A 8 13.17 1.12 20.87
C LEU A 8 12.74 1.32 19.42
N LYS A 9 13.69 1.23 18.49
CA LYS A 9 13.42 1.33 17.05
C LYS A 9 12.43 0.25 16.59
N GLU A 10 12.60 -0.97 17.04
CA GLU A 10 11.72 -2.09 16.70
C GLU A 10 10.29 -1.91 17.25
N LYS A 11 10.18 -1.41 18.49
CA LYS A 11 8.88 -1.08 19.08
C LYS A 11 8.15 0.02 18.31
N ILE A 12 8.84 1.09 17.92
CA ILE A 12 8.26 2.18 17.12
C ILE A 12 7.78 1.66 15.77
N ILE A 13 8.60 0.86 15.08
CA ILE A 13 8.25 0.29 13.78
C ILE A 13 6.98 -0.58 13.91
N ASN A 14 6.89 -1.42 14.95
CA ASN A 14 5.73 -2.28 15.15
C ASN A 14 4.45 -1.48 15.43
N GLN A 15 4.53 -0.43 16.26
CA GLN A 15 3.39 0.45 16.51
C GLN A 15 2.94 1.19 15.25
N CYS A 16 3.89 1.74 14.47
CA CYS A 16 3.57 2.37 13.19
C CYS A 16 2.97 1.38 12.19
N ALA A 17 3.42 0.11 12.23
CA ALA A 17 2.90 -0.94 11.38
C ALA A 17 1.40 -1.14 11.56
N ASP A 18 1.01 -1.35 12.80
CA ASP A 18 -0.39 -1.62 13.14
C ASP A 18 -1.30 -0.45 12.74
N GLU A 19 -0.79 0.78 12.78
CA GLU A 19 -1.56 1.95 12.35
C GLU A 19 -1.60 2.08 10.82
N ILE A 20 -0.46 1.99 10.13
CA ILE A 20 -0.38 2.21 8.67
C ILE A 20 -1.29 1.25 7.89
N PHE A 21 -1.33 -0.01 8.29
CA PHE A 21 -2.11 -1.02 7.58
C PHE A 21 -3.62 -0.88 7.73
N LYS A 22 -4.10 -0.06 8.67
CA LYS A 22 -5.50 0.34 8.74
C LYS A 22 -5.92 1.24 7.56
N TYR A 23 -4.96 1.98 6.99
CA TYR A 23 -5.16 2.89 5.87
C TYR A 23 -4.71 2.32 4.53
N SER A 24 -3.99 1.18 4.56
CA SER A 24 -3.32 0.63 3.39
C SER A 24 -3.66 -0.84 3.19
N PRO A 25 -4.89 -1.16 2.76
CA PRO A 25 -5.30 -2.54 2.52
C PRO A 25 -4.55 -3.17 1.34
N GLN A 26 -4.48 -4.50 1.37
CA GLN A 26 -3.99 -5.29 0.27
C GLN A 26 -5.06 -5.45 -0.81
N LEU A 27 -4.69 -5.25 -2.06
CA LEU A 27 -5.49 -5.59 -3.22
C LEU A 27 -5.26 -7.05 -3.62
N PHE A 28 -6.33 -7.68 -4.05
CA PHE A 28 -6.34 -9.04 -4.55
C PHE A 28 -7.00 -9.10 -5.93
N ILE A 29 -6.68 -10.13 -6.69
CA ILE A 29 -7.36 -10.44 -7.95
C ILE A 29 -7.95 -11.84 -7.91
N LEU A 30 -9.18 -11.96 -8.42
CA LEU A 30 -9.86 -13.24 -8.58
C LEU A 30 -9.69 -13.73 -10.01
N LYS A 31 -8.72 -14.60 -10.26
CA LYS A 31 -8.47 -15.16 -11.60
C LYS A 31 -9.48 -16.22 -12.01
N ASN A 32 -9.94 -17.01 -11.06
CA ASN A 32 -10.88 -18.12 -11.29
C ASN A 32 -12.04 -18.04 -10.30
N GLU A 33 -13.26 -18.18 -10.79
CA GLU A 33 -14.47 -18.23 -9.96
C GLU A 33 -14.81 -19.66 -9.51
N ILE A 34 -13.92 -20.61 -9.76
CA ILE A 34 -14.11 -22.01 -9.37
C ILE A 34 -13.90 -22.13 -7.86
N LYS A 35 -14.90 -22.66 -7.18
CA LYS A 35 -14.83 -22.91 -5.72
C LYS A 35 -13.80 -23.99 -5.37
N PRO A 36 -13.00 -23.84 -4.29
CA PRO A 36 -13.00 -22.68 -3.40
C PRO A 36 -12.37 -21.44 -4.05
N ILE A 37 -13.06 -20.30 -3.90
CA ILE A 37 -12.60 -19.01 -4.40
C ILE A 37 -11.27 -18.67 -3.72
N ARG A 38 -10.22 -18.44 -4.52
CA ARG A 38 -8.88 -18.13 -4.02
C ARG A 38 -8.39 -16.84 -4.66
N PRO A 39 -8.59 -15.69 -4.00
CA PRO A 39 -8.04 -14.44 -4.48
C PRO A 39 -6.51 -14.46 -4.35
N GLU A 40 -5.82 -14.01 -5.39
CA GLU A 40 -4.36 -13.87 -5.39
C GLU A 40 -3.97 -12.45 -4.98
N ALA A 41 -2.91 -12.32 -4.19
CA ALA A 41 -2.35 -11.03 -3.81
C ALA A 41 -1.88 -10.26 -5.05
N LEU A 42 -2.23 -8.99 -5.15
CA LEU A 42 -1.97 -8.17 -6.33
C LEU A 42 -1.09 -6.96 -6.03
N ALA A 43 -1.48 -6.15 -5.06
CA ALA A 43 -0.81 -4.87 -4.75
C ALA A 43 -1.17 -4.38 -3.35
N THR A 44 -0.62 -3.23 -2.99
CA THR A 44 -1.07 -2.41 -1.87
C THR A 44 -1.81 -1.21 -2.42
N CYS A 45 -2.84 -0.74 -1.72
CA CYS A 45 -3.45 0.55 -1.99
C CYS A 45 -3.45 1.42 -0.74
N VAL A 46 -3.78 2.69 -0.90
CA VAL A 46 -4.00 3.66 0.17
C VAL A 46 -5.43 4.16 0.06
N LEU A 47 -6.13 4.22 1.18
CA LEU A 47 -7.47 4.80 1.25
C LEU A 47 -7.37 6.26 1.66
N TYR A 48 -8.05 7.13 0.93
CA TYR A 48 -8.00 8.58 1.12
C TYR A 48 -9.40 9.18 1.04
N GLN A 49 -9.66 10.17 1.89
CA GLN A 49 -10.90 10.93 1.93
C GLN A 49 -10.62 12.41 1.66
N ASP A 50 -11.39 12.99 0.74
CA ASP A 50 -11.45 14.44 0.47
C ASP A 50 -12.89 14.91 0.62
N GLY A 51 -13.17 15.63 1.69
CA GLY A 51 -14.52 16.00 2.08
C GLY A 51 -15.43 14.77 2.21
N ASP A 52 -16.50 14.75 1.42
CA ASP A 52 -17.45 13.63 1.38
C ASP A 52 -17.10 12.56 0.33
N SER A 53 -15.97 12.69 -0.34
CA SER A 53 -15.53 11.77 -1.39
C SER A 53 -14.45 10.83 -0.89
N PHE A 54 -14.57 9.54 -1.24
CA PHE A 54 -13.66 8.49 -0.82
C PHE A 54 -12.90 7.92 -2.03
N TYR A 55 -11.62 7.69 -1.86
CA TYR A 55 -10.73 7.29 -2.93
C TYR A 55 -9.85 6.11 -2.51
N LEU A 56 -9.49 5.30 -3.50
CA LEU A 56 -8.47 4.28 -3.41
C LEU A 56 -7.34 4.68 -4.36
N ILE A 57 -6.13 4.74 -3.85
CA ILE A 57 -4.92 5.12 -4.61
C ILE A 57 -4.00 3.91 -4.67
N THR A 58 -3.54 3.56 -5.87
CA THR A 58 -2.60 2.45 -6.09
C THR A 58 -1.74 2.71 -7.32
N ALA A 59 -0.87 1.76 -7.67
CA ALA A 59 -0.06 1.85 -8.87
C ALA A 59 -0.94 1.67 -10.14
N ARG A 60 -0.70 2.51 -11.16
CA ARG A 60 -1.47 2.50 -12.42
C ARG A 60 -1.42 1.16 -13.13
N HIS A 61 -0.26 0.51 -13.12
CA HIS A 61 -0.09 -0.79 -13.78
C HIS A 61 -1.01 -1.88 -13.21
N VAL A 62 -1.50 -1.74 -11.98
CA VAL A 62 -2.47 -2.66 -11.35
C VAL A 62 -3.76 -2.70 -12.17
N PHE A 63 -4.30 -1.54 -12.53
CA PHE A 63 -5.53 -1.46 -13.34
C PHE A 63 -5.26 -1.62 -14.84
N LYS A 64 -4.08 -1.23 -15.33
CA LYS A 64 -3.72 -1.35 -16.74
C LYS A 64 -3.52 -2.80 -17.18
N ASN A 65 -2.91 -3.62 -16.31
CA ASN A 65 -2.48 -4.98 -16.66
C ASN A 65 -3.49 -6.06 -16.24
N HIS A 66 -4.54 -5.68 -15.51
CA HIS A 66 -5.51 -6.63 -14.98
C HIS A 66 -6.94 -6.18 -15.25
N ASP A 67 -7.84 -7.13 -15.34
CA ASP A 67 -9.28 -6.87 -15.39
C ASP A 67 -9.74 -6.30 -14.04
N HIS A 68 -10.02 -5.00 -14.02
CA HIS A 68 -10.38 -4.28 -12.80
C HIS A 68 -11.70 -4.78 -12.19
N THR A 69 -12.58 -5.43 -12.97
CA THR A 69 -13.81 -6.04 -12.46
C THR A 69 -13.55 -7.25 -11.57
N LYS A 70 -12.32 -7.80 -11.61
CA LYS A 70 -11.89 -8.96 -10.82
C LYS A 70 -11.00 -8.57 -9.64
N ILE A 71 -10.72 -7.28 -9.47
CA ILE A 71 -9.91 -6.77 -8.36
C ILE A 71 -10.81 -6.52 -7.15
N GLY A 72 -10.32 -6.82 -5.97
CA GLY A 72 -11.06 -6.63 -4.72
C GLY A 72 -10.15 -6.49 -3.51
N ILE A 73 -10.81 -6.35 -2.36
CA ILE A 73 -10.22 -6.25 -1.03
C ILE A 73 -10.87 -7.31 -0.14
N LEU A 74 -10.14 -7.81 0.86
CA LEU A 74 -10.74 -8.62 1.91
C LEU A 74 -11.30 -7.69 2.97
N ILE A 75 -12.58 -7.83 3.29
CA ILE A 75 -13.27 -7.13 4.37
C ILE A 75 -13.84 -8.21 5.28
N ASN A 76 -13.44 -8.23 6.55
CA ASN A 76 -13.78 -9.29 7.51
C ASN A 76 -13.44 -10.70 6.94
N ASP A 77 -12.27 -10.82 6.29
CA ASP A 77 -11.80 -12.02 5.59
C ASP A 77 -12.65 -12.49 4.40
N GLU A 78 -13.67 -11.73 3.99
CA GLU A 78 -14.46 -11.98 2.81
C GLU A 78 -13.98 -11.14 1.62
N PHE A 79 -13.83 -11.79 0.45
CA PHE A 79 -13.45 -11.08 -0.77
C PHE A 79 -14.61 -10.20 -1.27
N SER A 80 -14.31 -8.92 -1.44
CA SER A 80 -15.24 -7.92 -1.95
C SER A 80 -14.66 -7.24 -3.17
N TYR A 81 -15.36 -7.29 -4.32
CA TYR A 81 -14.94 -6.58 -5.53
C TYR A 81 -14.89 -5.07 -5.30
N LEU A 82 -13.98 -4.40 -6.00
CA LEU A 82 -13.92 -2.93 -5.99
C LEU A 82 -15.15 -2.35 -6.69
N HIS A 83 -15.74 -1.34 -6.09
CA HIS A 83 -16.87 -0.60 -6.64
C HIS A 83 -16.54 0.90 -6.67
N GLY A 84 -16.32 1.41 -7.87
CA GLY A 84 -15.95 2.81 -8.04
C GLY A 84 -15.69 3.16 -9.50
N PHE A 85 -15.26 4.39 -9.69
CA PHE A 85 -14.87 4.95 -10.98
C PHE A 85 -13.37 5.20 -10.99
N THR A 86 -12.63 4.55 -11.90
CA THR A 86 -11.17 4.64 -11.96
C THR A 86 -10.73 5.78 -12.85
N ILE A 87 -9.82 6.61 -12.33
CA ILE A 87 -9.11 7.65 -13.05
C ILE A 87 -7.65 7.20 -13.19
N LEU A 88 -7.22 6.98 -14.41
CA LEU A 88 -5.81 6.70 -14.70
C LEU A 88 -5.10 8.00 -15.06
N THR A 89 -3.91 8.20 -14.51
CA THR A 89 -3.07 9.32 -14.93
C THR A 89 -2.64 9.11 -16.39
N GLU A 90 -2.89 10.11 -17.24
CA GLU A 90 -2.33 10.13 -18.58
C GLU A 90 -0.88 10.61 -18.50
N ASP A 91 0.04 9.68 -18.39
CA ASP A 91 1.47 9.98 -18.50
C ASP A 91 2.02 9.29 -19.76
N LYS A 92 2.33 10.09 -20.78
CA LYS A 92 2.87 9.59 -22.04
C LYS A 92 4.23 8.91 -21.90
N ASP A 93 5.00 9.34 -20.92
CA ASP A 93 6.34 8.82 -20.65
C ASP A 93 6.37 7.67 -19.61
N ASN A 94 5.21 7.28 -19.07
CA ASN A 94 5.06 6.27 -18.01
C ASN A 94 5.90 6.55 -16.74
N LYS A 95 6.21 7.81 -16.46
CA LYS A 95 6.98 8.23 -15.29
C LYS A 95 6.14 8.25 -14.02
N ILE A 96 4.83 8.48 -14.14
CA ILE A 96 3.89 8.51 -13.03
C ILE A 96 3.05 7.23 -13.07
N ASP A 97 3.30 6.33 -12.13
CA ASP A 97 2.60 5.05 -12.01
C ASP A 97 1.55 5.13 -10.90
N ILE A 98 0.59 6.05 -11.03
CA ILE A 98 -0.49 6.28 -10.06
C ILE A 98 -1.84 6.09 -10.74
N ALA A 99 -2.74 5.39 -10.06
CA ALA A 99 -4.15 5.29 -10.38
C ALA A 99 -4.99 5.66 -9.16
N ILE A 100 -6.09 6.37 -9.41
CA ILE A 100 -7.04 6.79 -8.40
C ILE A 100 -8.40 6.21 -8.78
N MET A 101 -9.06 5.54 -7.85
CA MET A 101 -10.44 5.12 -7.99
C MET A 101 -11.30 5.93 -7.01
N LYS A 102 -12.27 6.68 -7.54
CA LYS A 102 -13.33 7.25 -6.70
C LYS A 102 -14.32 6.14 -6.34
N LEU A 103 -14.45 5.87 -5.05
CA LEU A 103 -15.31 4.80 -4.54
C LEU A 103 -16.77 5.25 -4.53
N TYR A 104 -17.69 4.30 -4.77
CA TYR A 104 -19.10 4.54 -4.55
C TYR A 104 -19.42 4.52 -3.05
N ASP A 105 -20.38 5.31 -2.62
CA ASP A 105 -20.73 5.51 -1.20
C ASP A 105 -21.04 4.20 -0.46
N HIS A 106 -21.76 3.29 -1.11
CA HIS A 106 -22.08 2.00 -0.49
C HIS A 106 -20.83 1.15 -0.23
N PHE A 107 -19.81 1.27 -1.09
CA PHE A 107 -18.56 0.52 -0.96
C PHE A 107 -17.60 1.18 0.03
N SER A 108 -17.50 2.51 0.05
CA SER A 108 -16.71 3.21 1.06
C SER A 108 -17.21 2.95 2.47
N LYS A 109 -18.54 2.94 2.68
CA LYS A 109 -19.15 2.55 3.96
C LYS A 109 -18.80 1.13 4.37
N LYS A 110 -18.80 0.19 3.42
CA LYS A 110 -18.39 -1.19 3.68
C LYS A 110 -16.90 -1.29 4.06
N LEU A 111 -16.02 -0.52 3.40
CA LEU A 111 -14.60 -0.47 3.75
C LEU A 111 -14.36 0.09 5.15
N GLN A 112 -15.16 1.07 5.59
CA GLN A 112 -15.06 1.68 6.92
C GLN A 112 -15.38 0.70 8.07
N GLU A 113 -15.92 -0.48 7.79
CA GLU A 113 -16.10 -1.53 8.80
C GLU A 113 -14.76 -2.12 9.29
N GLU A 114 -13.70 -2.06 8.47
CA GLU A 114 -12.38 -2.64 8.80
C GLU A 114 -11.23 -1.65 8.64
N TYR A 115 -11.36 -0.66 7.74
CA TYR A 115 -10.28 0.24 7.35
C TYR A 115 -10.61 1.70 7.66
N PHE A 116 -9.55 2.50 7.79
CA PHE A 116 -9.65 3.97 7.91
C PHE A 116 -9.21 4.63 6.61
N PHE A 117 -9.62 5.88 6.42
CA PHE A 117 -9.22 6.72 5.32
C PHE A 117 -8.32 7.84 5.82
N LEU A 118 -7.19 8.06 5.14
CA LEU A 118 -6.38 9.25 5.36
C LEU A 118 -7.14 10.46 4.85
N ASP A 119 -7.02 11.57 5.55
CA ASP A 119 -7.47 12.89 5.10
C ASP A 119 -6.29 13.85 4.96
N ASP A 120 -6.56 15.10 4.58
CA ASP A 120 -5.55 16.12 4.37
C ASP A 120 -4.68 16.40 5.61
N SER A 121 -5.17 16.11 6.81
CA SER A 121 -4.39 16.30 8.04
C SER A 121 -3.21 15.34 8.16
N PHE A 122 -3.25 14.21 7.44
CA PHE A 122 -2.19 13.20 7.38
C PHE A 122 -1.22 13.42 6.21
N ILE A 123 -1.53 14.36 5.29
CA ILE A 123 -0.75 14.54 4.06
C ILE A 123 0.04 15.85 4.14
N ASN A 124 1.32 15.77 3.94
CA ASN A 124 2.18 16.93 3.78
C ASN A 124 2.40 17.25 2.30
N PHE A 125 1.55 18.10 1.73
CA PHE A 125 1.61 18.50 0.32
C PHE A 125 2.86 19.34 -0.03
N ASN A 126 3.48 19.98 0.97
CA ASN A 126 4.67 20.82 0.80
C ASN A 126 5.89 20.16 1.46
N HIS A 127 6.01 18.84 1.31
CA HIS A 127 7.08 18.10 1.93
C HIS A 127 8.43 18.46 1.28
N ASP A 128 9.23 19.22 2.03
CA ASP A 128 10.62 19.48 1.66
C ASP A 128 11.46 18.23 1.94
N PHE A 129 12.26 17.86 0.95
CA PHE A 129 13.16 16.74 1.04
C PHE A 129 14.29 17.05 2.05
N ILE A 130 14.17 16.55 3.27
CA ILE A 130 15.18 16.74 4.31
C ILE A 130 16.09 15.51 4.35
N HIS A 131 17.36 15.66 4.00
CA HIS A 131 18.37 14.60 3.91
C HIS A 131 18.56 13.73 5.17
N ARG A 132 18.01 14.13 6.30
CA ARG A 132 18.14 13.41 7.57
C ARG A 132 16.86 12.78 8.08
N GLN A 133 15.77 12.87 7.34
CA GLN A 133 14.51 12.24 7.75
C GLN A 133 14.55 10.74 7.49
N ASN A 134 13.98 10.02 8.43
CA ASN A 134 13.67 8.61 8.21
C ASN A 134 12.28 8.50 7.58
N TYR A 135 12.16 7.64 6.60
CA TYR A 135 10.89 7.29 5.98
C TYR A 135 10.50 5.88 6.39
N LEU A 136 9.22 5.68 6.61
CA LEU A 136 8.67 4.36 6.80
C LEU A 136 7.98 3.94 5.50
N MET A 137 8.45 2.84 4.93
CA MET A 137 7.86 2.23 3.76
C MET A 137 7.08 0.99 4.18
N ALA A 138 5.79 0.95 3.86
CA ALA A 138 4.91 -0.14 4.23
C ALA A 138 4.16 -0.69 3.01
N GLY A 139 3.88 -1.98 2.99
CA GLY A 139 3.12 -2.60 1.91
C GLY A 139 3.01 -4.12 2.03
N TYR A 140 2.35 -4.72 1.05
CA TYR A 140 2.17 -6.16 0.94
C TYR A 140 2.92 -6.68 -0.30
N PRO A 141 4.14 -7.23 -0.14
CA PRO A 141 4.88 -7.78 -1.27
C PRO A 141 4.17 -9.03 -1.81
N VAL A 142 3.85 -9.03 -3.09
CA VAL A 142 3.11 -10.14 -3.73
C VAL A 142 3.82 -11.47 -3.58
N HIS A 143 5.16 -11.49 -3.73
CA HIS A 143 5.97 -12.70 -3.64
C HIS A 143 6.03 -13.31 -2.23
N MET A 144 5.66 -12.55 -1.20
CA MET A 144 5.65 -12.98 0.20
C MET A 144 4.25 -13.37 0.67
N SER A 145 3.21 -12.96 -0.05
CA SER A 145 1.83 -13.26 0.29
C SER A 145 1.47 -14.67 -0.16
N LYS A 146 1.16 -15.57 0.78
CA LYS A 146 0.76 -16.94 0.49
C LYS A 146 -0.70 -17.14 0.88
N ILE A 147 -1.47 -17.65 -0.06
CA ILE A 147 -2.85 -18.04 0.18
C ILE A 147 -2.88 -19.54 0.49
N TYR A 148 -3.24 -19.86 1.72
CA TYR A 148 -3.48 -21.25 2.13
C TYR A 148 -4.98 -21.58 1.96
N ALA A 149 -5.30 -22.86 1.84
CA ALA A 149 -6.69 -23.31 1.57
C ALA A 149 -7.72 -22.83 2.60
N THR A 150 -7.29 -22.51 3.82
CA THR A 150 -8.15 -22.15 4.95
C THR A 150 -7.79 -20.82 5.61
N THR A 151 -6.65 -20.22 5.27
CA THR A 151 -6.19 -18.98 5.92
C THR A 151 -5.47 -18.11 4.91
N HIS A 152 -5.80 -16.82 4.89
CA HIS A 152 -5.07 -15.81 4.13
C HIS A 152 -3.93 -15.28 4.99
N LYS A 153 -2.70 -15.71 4.69
CA LYS A 153 -1.54 -15.15 5.33
C LYS A 153 -1.10 -13.91 4.57
N ARG A 154 -1.43 -12.75 5.10
CA ARG A 154 -0.94 -11.46 4.61
C ARG A 154 0.43 -11.22 5.22
N GLU A 155 1.50 -11.28 4.45
CA GLU A 155 2.81 -10.85 4.94
C GLU A 155 2.96 -9.36 4.69
N GLN A 156 3.05 -8.60 5.78
CA GLN A 156 3.29 -7.17 5.77
C GLN A 156 4.78 -6.91 5.74
N LEU A 157 5.20 -5.97 4.91
CA LEU A 157 6.57 -5.48 4.88
C LEU A 157 6.60 -4.06 5.39
N ILE A 158 7.47 -3.82 6.35
CA ILE A 158 7.81 -2.47 6.78
C ILE A 158 9.31 -2.31 6.76
N SER A 159 9.77 -1.21 6.20
CA SER A 159 11.17 -0.84 6.18
C SER A 159 11.33 0.60 6.60
N LEU A 160 12.19 0.83 7.58
CA LEU A 160 12.70 2.15 7.86
C LEU A 160 13.83 2.44 6.87
N THR A 161 13.73 3.55 6.18
CA THR A 161 14.66 3.95 5.13
C THR A 161 14.95 5.44 5.22
N HIS A 162 15.97 5.89 4.51
CA HIS A 162 16.34 7.31 4.43
C HIS A 162 16.61 7.68 2.96
N PRO A 163 16.57 8.97 2.63
CA PRO A 163 16.86 9.42 1.29
C PRO A 163 18.24 8.98 0.83
N SER A 164 18.33 8.48 -0.39
CA SER A 164 19.61 8.12 -0.98
C SER A 164 20.47 9.36 -1.16
N GLN A 165 21.70 9.30 -0.67
CA GLN A 165 22.70 10.34 -0.90
C GLN A 165 23.29 10.28 -2.32
N LYS A 166 23.04 9.19 -3.04
CA LYS A 166 23.53 9.01 -4.40
C LYS A 166 22.58 9.68 -5.38
N ASP A 167 23.12 10.49 -6.28
CA ASP A 167 22.33 11.03 -7.39
C ASP A 167 22.09 9.93 -8.43
N ASN A 168 21.02 9.17 -8.21
CA ASN A 168 20.59 8.13 -9.14
C ASN A 168 19.53 8.60 -10.12
N TYR A 169 19.07 9.84 -10.03
CA TYR A 169 17.93 10.33 -10.82
C TYR A 169 18.20 10.30 -12.32
N SER A 170 19.34 10.85 -12.76
CA SER A 170 19.73 10.84 -14.17
C SER A 170 19.97 9.43 -14.70
N LYS A 171 20.60 8.57 -13.90
CA LYS A 171 20.86 7.17 -14.29
C LYS A 171 19.59 6.35 -14.45
N LEU A 172 18.57 6.62 -13.65
CA LEU A 172 17.29 5.92 -13.67
C LEU A 172 16.23 6.66 -14.50
N LEU A 173 16.58 7.78 -15.14
CA LEU A 173 15.66 8.63 -15.89
C LEU A 173 14.47 9.12 -15.03
N LEU A 174 14.71 9.37 -13.75
CA LEU A 174 13.72 9.84 -12.79
C LEU A 174 13.71 11.37 -12.72
N ASP A 175 12.56 11.93 -12.43
CA ASP A 175 12.36 13.35 -12.19
C ASP A 175 12.35 13.64 -10.68
N LYS A 176 13.24 14.51 -10.21
CA LYS A 176 13.36 14.88 -8.79
C LYS A 176 12.11 15.56 -8.23
N SER A 177 11.29 16.17 -9.07
CA SER A 177 10.03 16.80 -8.64
C SER A 177 8.93 15.78 -8.32
N HIS A 178 9.04 14.54 -8.81
CA HIS A 178 8.02 13.51 -8.67
C HIS A 178 8.52 12.22 -8.02
N HIS A 179 9.83 12.05 -7.86
CA HIS A 179 10.41 10.80 -7.38
C HIS A 179 11.33 11.04 -6.19
N ILE A 180 11.28 10.13 -5.24
CA ILE A 180 12.21 10.05 -4.11
C ILE A 180 12.99 8.76 -4.27
N THR A 181 14.32 8.83 -4.24
CA THR A 181 15.17 7.64 -4.16
C THR A 181 15.51 7.36 -2.70
N LEU A 182 15.25 6.15 -2.25
CA LEU A 182 15.46 5.72 -0.87
C LEU A 182 16.49 4.60 -0.83
N ASP A 183 17.38 4.66 0.17
CA ASP A 183 18.30 3.57 0.46
C ASP A 183 17.62 2.58 1.42
N ILE A 184 17.43 1.37 0.98
CA ILE A 184 16.83 0.30 1.78
C ILE A 184 17.95 -0.47 2.48
N GLU A 185 18.17 -0.19 3.77
CA GLU A 185 19.24 -0.85 4.53
C GLU A 185 18.95 -2.33 4.79
N LYS A 186 17.72 -2.69 5.08
CA LYS A 186 17.30 -4.08 5.29
C LYS A 186 15.79 -4.22 5.26
N ILE A 187 15.30 -5.07 4.38
CA ILE A 187 13.89 -5.43 4.34
C ILE A 187 13.62 -6.39 5.50
N ARG A 188 12.70 -6.01 6.41
CA ARG A 188 12.19 -6.89 7.46
C ARG A 188 10.74 -7.25 7.13
N SER A 189 10.47 -8.54 7.07
CA SER A 189 9.09 -9.03 7.03
C SER A 189 8.58 -9.19 8.46
N PHE A 190 7.42 -8.62 8.75
CA PHE A 190 6.70 -8.86 9.99
C PHE A 190 5.66 -9.95 9.75
N LYS A 191 5.80 -11.05 10.47
CA LYS A 191 4.77 -12.08 10.50
C LYS A 191 3.72 -11.59 11.49
N ASN A 192 2.50 -11.34 11.04
CA ASN A 192 1.39 -11.14 11.95
C ASN A 192 1.23 -12.39 12.81
N ALA A 193 1.64 -12.30 14.07
CA ALA A 193 1.41 -13.31 15.09
C ALA A 193 -0.02 -13.15 15.67
N LYS A 194 -1.03 -13.14 14.79
CA LYS A 194 -2.42 -13.35 15.23
C LYS A 194 -2.81 -14.75 14.84
N ASN A 195 -2.29 -15.72 15.56
CA ASN A 195 -2.86 -17.04 15.76
C ASN A 195 -3.04 -17.18 17.27
N GLY A 196 -4.24 -17.00 17.74
CA GLY A 196 -4.69 -17.32 19.07
C GLY A 196 -6.15 -17.66 18.96
#